data_f061412eb1728122f49f5a84ac6840e0
#
_entry.id   f061412eb1728122f49f5a84ac6840e0
#
_cell.length_a   1.000
_cell.length_b   1.000
_cell.length_c   1.000
_cell.angle_alpha   90.00
_cell.angle_beta   90.00
_cell.angle_gamma   90.00
#
_symmetry.space_group_name_H-M   'P 1'
#
loop_
_entity.id
_entity.type
_entity.pdbx_description
1 polymer ?
#
loop_
_entity_poly.entity_id
_entity_poly.type
_entity_poly.pdbx_seq_one_letter_code
_entity_poly.pdbx_strand_id
1 'polypeptide(L)'
;MARSPVSYVCQSCGAQARQFLGRCPGCGGWNTLVEQLSPATEGRRRRSAGSLAAAPLPGEPRPRRSQPIQAVGERPLARLASGFEELDRVLGGGLVPGSLVLVGGDPGIGKSTLLLQAAQVMARSCSVLYVSAEESAQQVKLRWRRLGPDAGQGPEPVCLQLLAETDLDLVLQELELLRPAVAIIDSIQALHDAELTSAPGSVAQVRDCAAALQRLAKRQDTALLLVGHVTKEGMLAGPKVLEHLVDAVLTFEGDRFASHRLLRAVKNRFGATHELGVFEMRDRGLIEVSNPSELFLGSDGPAAGTATIVACEGTRPLLVELQSLVSSTSYASPRRTATGIGINRLHQILAVLEKHMGLPLSRFDCYIAVAGGLDVEEPAADLGVATAVVASYRDLTVPAGTVLVGELG
;
A
#
# COMPACT_ATOMS: atom_id res chain seq x y z
N MET A 1 -18.58 46.28 12.33
CA MET A 1 -18.58 45.09 11.45
C MET A 1 -17.18 44.48 11.53
N ALA A 2 -17.01 43.39 12.26
CA ALA A 2 -15.72 42.69 12.37
C ALA A 2 -15.54 41.88 11.10
N ARG A 3 -14.43 42.12 10.38
CA ARG A 3 -14.05 41.30 9.21
C ARG A 3 -13.71 39.91 9.68
N SER A 4 -14.36 38.88 9.09
CA SER A 4 -14.01 37.47 9.30
C SER A 4 -12.53 37.25 9.01
N PRO A 5 -11.79 36.52 9.85
CA PRO A 5 -10.37 36.26 9.59
C PRO A 5 -10.24 35.37 8.35
N VAL A 6 -9.65 35.94 7.32
CA VAL A 6 -9.29 35.22 6.10
C VAL A 6 -7.98 34.46 6.34
N SER A 7 -7.93 33.18 5.97
CA SER A 7 -6.70 32.38 5.94
C SER A 7 -6.44 31.87 4.53
N TYR A 8 -5.17 31.67 4.19
CA TYR A 8 -4.74 31.15 2.90
C TYR A 8 -4.18 29.74 3.09
N VAL A 9 -4.69 28.77 2.36
CA VAL A 9 -4.27 27.36 2.45
C VAL A 9 -3.59 26.94 1.16
N CYS A 10 -2.42 26.32 1.30
CA CYS A 10 -1.69 25.78 0.15
C CYS A 10 -2.37 24.52 -0.40
N GLN A 11 -2.72 24.51 -1.67
CA GLN A 11 -3.35 23.39 -2.35
C GLN A 11 -2.43 22.18 -2.53
N SER A 12 -1.11 22.40 -2.48
CA SER A 12 -0.12 21.32 -2.68
C SER A 12 0.30 20.63 -1.38
N CYS A 13 0.33 21.34 -0.23
CA CYS A 13 0.83 20.77 1.03
C CYS A 13 -0.05 21.03 2.26
N GLY A 14 -1.15 21.78 2.10
CA GLY A 14 -2.06 22.10 3.20
C GLY A 14 -1.52 23.13 4.22
N ALA A 15 -0.34 23.73 3.99
CA ALA A 15 0.20 24.75 4.89
C ALA A 15 -0.70 25.99 4.91
N GLN A 16 -1.00 26.52 6.12
CA GLN A 16 -1.83 27.71 6.32
C GLN A 16 -0.99 28.96 6.50
N ALA A 17 -1.40 30.06 5.86
CA ALA A 17 -0.81 31.36 6.00
C ALA A 17 -1.90 32.40 6.32
N ARG A 18 -1.58 33.43 7.14
CA ARG A 18 -2.52 34.51 7.51
C ARG A 18 -2.67 35.58 6.43
N GLN A 19 -1.83 35.54 5.42
CA GLN A 19 -1.84 36.47 4.29
C GLN A 19 -1.44 35.73 3.00
N PHE A 20 -1.85 36.26 1.86
CA PHE A 20 -1.45 35.72 0.58
C PHE A 20 0.06 35.86 0.39
N LEU A 21 0.72 34.74 0.09
CA LEU A 21 2.14 34.69 -0.25
C LEU A 21 2.24 34.08 -1.63
N GLY A 22 2.96 34.70 -2.53
CA GLY A 22 3.18 34.16 -3.90
C GLY A 22 3.88 32.82 -3.91
N ARG A 23 4.59 32.46 -2.81
CA ARG A 23 5.28 31.19 -2.62
C ARG A 23 4.90 30.57 -1.29
N CYS A 24 4.52 29.30 -1.29
CA CYS A 24 4.16 28.59 -0.08
C CYS A 24 5.37 28.40 0.86
N PRO A 25 5.27 28.79 2.16
CA PRO A 25 6.37 28.60 3.10
C PRO A 25 6.61 27.13 3.49
N GLY A 26 5.64 26.24 3.27
CA GLY A 26 5.74 24.82 3.60
C GLY A 26 6.39 23.97 2.51
N CYS A 27 5.98 24.13 1.25
CA CYS A 27 6.47 23.31 0.15
C CYS A 27 7.25 24.08 -0.92
N GLY A 28 7.33 25.41 -0.82
CA GLY A 28 8.02 26.25 -1.80
C GLY A 28 7.29 26.44 -3.14
N GLY A 29 6.12 25.87 -3.32
CA GLY A 29 5.30 25.98 -4.54
C GLY A 29 4.83 27.42 -4.79
N TRP A 30 4.85 27.86 -6.06
CA TRP A 30 4.38 29.19 -6.46
C TRP A 30 2.87 29.17 -6.76
N ASN A 31 2.17 30.23 -6.36
CA ASN A 31 0.72 30.42 -6.59
C ASN A 31 -0.17 29.27 -6.12
N THR A 32 0.24 28.55 -5.08
CA THR A 32 -0.49 27.42 -4.51
C THR A 32 -1.37 27.80 -3.30
N LEU A 33 -1.32 29.05 -2.85
CA LEU A 33 -2.11 29.55 -1.72
C LEU A 33 -3.45 30.09 -2.20
N VAL A 34 -4.55 29.51 -1.73
CA VAL A 34 -5.92 29.93 -2.02
C VAL A 34 -6.58 30.48 -0.78
N GLU A 35 -7.33 31.56 -0.95
CA GLU A 35 -8.09 32.20 0.12
C GLU A 35 -9.16 31.25 0.65
N GLN A 36 -9.20 31.04 1.96
CA GLN A 36 -10.19 30.25 2.65
C GLN A 36 -10.86 31.11 3.72
N LEU A 37 -12.15 31.31 3.61
CA LEU A 37 -12.92 31.95 4.66
C LEU A 37 -12.97 31.00 5.85
N SER A 38 -12.37 31.40 6.97
CA SER A 38 -12.53 30.64 8.21
C SER A 38 -14.01 30.66 8.59
N PRO A 39 -14.65 29.49 8.81
CA PRO A 39 -16.03 29.48 9.29
C PRO A 39 -16.05 30.27 10.61
N ALA A 40 -17.01 31.17 10.73
CA ALA A 40 -17.22 31.96 11.94
C ALA A 40 -17.35 30.97 13.09
N THR A 41 -16.39 31.02 14.03
CA THR A 41 -16.42 30.23 15.25
C THR A 41 -17.64 30.67 16.07
N GLU A 42 -18.78 30.05 15.83
CA GLU A 42 -19.85 30.10 16.80
C GLU A 42 -19.38 29.42 18.08
N GLY A 43 -19.11 30.30 19.07
CA GLY A 43 -19.13 29.92 20.46
C GLY A 43 -18.07 29.00 20.95
N ARG A 44 -16.80 29.42 20.94
CA ARG A 44 -15.84 28.92 21.95
C ARG A 44 -16.33 29.39 23.33
N ARG A 45 -17.29 28.62 23.90
CA ARG A 45 -17.67 28.81 25.33
C ARG A 45 -16.41 28.72 26.16
N ARG A 46 -15.98 29.85 26.73
CA ARG A 46 -14.98 29.92 27.79
C ARG A 46 -15.40 28.94 28.87
N ARG A 47 -14.63 27.89 29.06
CA ARG A 47 -14.74 27.04 30.23
C ARG A 47 -14.32 27.88 31.43
N SER A 48 -15.27 28.44 32.15
CA SER A 48 -15.06 28.97 33.48
C SER A 48 -14.81 27.76 34.39
N ALA A 49 -13.68 27.77 35.10
CA ALA A 49 -13.44 26.88 36.19
C ALA A 49 -14.51 27.09 37.25
N GLY A 50 -15.28 26.07 37.56
CA GLY A 50 -16.26 26.10 38.67
C GLY A 50 -17.71 25.90 38.26
N SER A 51 -18.07 24.71 37.82
CA SER A 51 -19.46 24.23 37.82
C SER A 51 -19.49 22.81 38.34
N LEU A 52 -20.13 22.62 39.46
CA LEU A 52 -20.54 21.34 40.03
C LEU A 52 -21.29 20.54 38.95
N ALA A 53 -20.81 19.35 38.67
CA ALA A 53 -21.31 18.48 37.62
C ALA A 53 -22.77 18.11 37.87
N ALA A 54 -23.69 18.68 37.09
CA ALA A 54 -25.03 18.12 36.95
C ALA A 54 -24.90 16.73 36.29
N ALA A 55 -25.66 15.76 36.83
CA ALA A 55 -25.70 14.42 36.25
C ALA A 55 -26.16 14.48 34.77
N PRO A 56 -25.49 13.81 33.83
CA PRO A 56 -25.86 13.81 32.43
C PRO A 56 -27.26 13.19 32.26
N LEU A 57 -28.05 13.80 31.39
CA LEU A 57 -29.33 13.23 30.96
C LEU A 57 -29.12 11.90 30.20
N PRO A 58 -30.06 10.94 30.26
CA PRO A 58 -29.95 9.69 29.50
C PRO A 58 -29.92 9.99 28.00
N GLY A 59 -28.77 9.69 27.34
CA GLY A 59 -28.55 9.91 25.91
C GLY A 59 -27.40 10.82 25.53
N GLU A 60 -26.84 11.59 26.48
CA GLU A 60 -25.63 12.38 26.18
C GLU A 60 -24.36 11.48 26.18
N PRO A 61 -23.47 11.64 25.17
CA PRO A 61 -22.21 10.90 25.16
C PRO A 61 -21.37 11.30 26.37
N ARG A 62 -21.15 10.37 27.29
CA ARG A 62 -20.28 10.58 28.45
C ARG A 62 -18.87 10.93 27.98
N PRO A 63 -18.22 11.97 28.52
CA PRO A 63 -16.84 12.24 28.21
C PRO A 63 -16.01 10.99 28.58
N ARG A 64 -15.23 10.48 27.63
CA ARG A 64 -14.32 9.35 27.89
C ARG A 64 -13.32 9.78 28.95
N ARG A 65 -13.34 9.13 30.12
CA ARG A 65 -12.37 9.37 31.19
C ARG A 65 -11.15 8.48 30.96
N SER A 66 -9.96 9.00 31.27
CA SER A 66 -8.76 8.17 31.36
C SER A 66 -8.98 7.06 32.37
N GLN A 67 -8.49 5.87 32.06
CA GLN A 67 -8.54 4.71 32.95
C GLN A 67 -7.14 4.08 33.03
N PRO A 68 -6.78 3.43 34.15
CA PRO A 68 -5.54 2.67 34.24
C PRO A 68 -5.49 1.64 33.13
N ILE A 69 -4.30 1.38 32.57
CA ILE A 69 -4.13 0.44 31.46
C ILE A 69 -4.59 -0.99 31.83
N GLN A 70 -4.43 -1.36 33.11
CA GLN A 70 -4.87 -2.67 33.62
C GLN A 70 -6.41 -2.79 33.68
N ALA A 71 -7.13 -1.66 33.69
CA ALA A 71 -8.59 -1.64 33.67
C ALA A 71 -9.17 -1.65 32.24
N VAL A 72 -8.30 -1.54 31.24
CA VAL A 72 -8.68 -1.77 29.84
C VAL A 72 -8.90 -3.26 29.66
N GLY A 73 -10.17 -3.66 29.47
CA GLY A 73 -10.50 -5.08 29.27
C GLY A 73 -9.78 -5.61 28.04
N GLU A 74 -9.07 -6.73 28.20
CA GLU A 74 -8.52 -7.52 27.11
C GLU A 74 -9.69 -8.14 26.33
N ARG A 75 -10.26 -7.38 25.40
CA ARG A 75 -11.07 -7.99 24.35
C ARG A 75 -10.08 -8.53 23.33
N PRO A 76 -10.00 -9.87 23.13
CA PRO A 76 -9.27 -10.38 21.98
C PRO A 76 -9.93 -9.74 20.76
N LEU A 77 -9.23 -8.80 20.12
CA LEU A 77 -9.65 -8.24 18.84
C LEU A 77 -9.44 -9.36 17.81
N ALA A 78 -10.48 -10.21 17.67
CA ALA A 78 -10.49 -11.23 16.64
C ALA A 78 -10.34 -10.52 15.29
N ARG A 79 -9.28 -10.83 14.57
CA ARG A 79 -9.05 -10.29 13.23
C ARG A 79 -10.09 -10.84 12.27
N LEU A 80 -10.53 -10.03 11.35
CA LEU A 80 -11.45 -10.44 10.29
C LEU A 80 -10.61 -10.91 9.10
N ALA A 81 -10.76 -12.20 8.75
CA ALA A 81 -10.11 -12.77 7.59
C ALA A 81 -10.70 -12.16 6.31
N SER A 82 -9.84 -11.74 5.39
CA SER A 82 -10.25 -11.20 4.09
C SER A 82 -10.75 -12.28 3.13
N GLY A 83 -10.39 -13.53 3.40
CA GLY A 83 -10.59 -14.67 2.51
C GLY A 83 -9.50 -14.85 1.47
N PHE A 84 -8.42 -14.08 1.58
CA PHE A 84 -7.18 -14.20 0.81
C PHE A 84 -6.02 -14.32 1.79
N GLU A 85 -5.30 -15.44 1.76
CA GLU A 85 -4.16 -15.68 2.65
C GLU A 85 -3.02 -14.69 2.40
N GLU A 86 -2.80 -14.33 1.13
CA GLU A 86 -1.78 -13.37 0.73
C GLU A 86 -2.14 -11.93 1.17
N LEU A 87 -3.42 -11.54 1.18
CA LEU A 87 -3.85 -10.26 1.72
C LEU A 87 -3.76 -10.27 3.26
N ASP A 88 -4.21 -11.34 3.90
CA ASP A 88 -4.16 -11.47 5.36
C ASP A 88 -2.71 -11.50 5.87
N ARG A 89 -1.78 -12.12 5.15
CA ARG A 89 -0.33 -12.09 5.43
C ARG A 89 0.16 -10.64 5.52
N VAL A 90 -0.10 -9.85 4.50
CA VAL A 90 0.35 -8.45 4.42
C VAL A 90 -0.33 -7.57 5.48
N LEU A 91 -1.56 -7.90 5.86
CA LEU A 91 -2.28 -7.26 6.97
C LEU A 91 -1.77 -7.69 8.35
N GLY A 92 -0.95 -8.75 8.43
CA GLY A 92 -0.44 -9.32 9.68
C GLY A 92 -1.43 -10.28 10.32
N GLY A 93 -2.26 -10.98 9.53
CA GLY A 93 -3.23 -11.99 9.94
C GLY A 93 -4.69 -11.55 9.85
N GLY A 94 -4.99 -10.54 9.01
CA GLY A 94 -6.34 -10.06 8.74
C GLY A 94 -6.64 -8.65 9.26
N LEU A 95 -7.83 -8.16 8.99
CA LEU A 95 -8.29 -6.83 9.35
C LEU A 95 -8.56 -6.70 10.85
N VAL A 96 -8.08 -5.62 11.45
CA VAL A 96 -8.35 -5.29 12.85
C VAL A 96 -9.60 -4.42 12.94
N PRO A 97 -10.61 -4.76 13.77
CA PRO A 97 -11.77 -3.90 13.97
C PRO A 97 -11.37 -2.48 14.38
N GLY A 98 -12.02 -1.47 13.79
CA GLY A 98 -11.72 -0.06 14.04
C GLY A 98 -10.44 0.45 13.38
N SER A 99 -9.77 -0.35 12.55
CA SER A 99 -8.59 0.05 11.80
C SER A 99 -8.94 0.82 10.52
N LEU A 100 -8.00 1.63 10.07
CA LEU A 100 -8.02 2.32 8.79
C LEU A 100 -6.83 1.87 7.95
N VAL A 101 -7.07 1.17 6.86
CA VAL A 101 -6.07 0.62 5.94
C VAL A 101 -6.14 1.36 4.60
N LEU A 102 -5.02 1.84 4.12
CA LEU A 102 -4.90 2.43 2.78
C LEU A 102 -4.29 1.42 1.81
N VAL A 103 -4.96 1.18 0.69
CA VAL A 103 -4.46 0.36 -0.42
C VAL A 103 -4.13 1.28 -1.59
N GLY A 104 -2.85 1.57 -1.77
CA GLY A 104 -2.30 2.42 -2.83
C GLY A 104 -1.80 1.64 -4.03
N GLY A 105 -1.52 2.33 -5.13
CA GLY A 105 -0.92 1.76 -6.34
C GLY A 105 -1.42 2.44 -7.61
N ASP A 106 -0.79 2.12 -8.74
CA ASP A 106 -1.11 2.68 -10.05
C ASP A 106 -2.58 2.43 -10.45
N PRO A 107 -3.19 3.35 -11.24
CA PRO A 107 -4.50 3.10 -11.82
C PRO A 107 -4.49 1.84 -12.69
N GLY A 108 -5.53 1.01 -12.54
CA GLY A 108 -5.67 -0.23 -13.31
C GLY A 108 -4.83 -1.42 -12.81
N ILE A 109 -4.07 -1.29 -11.71
CA ILE A 109 -3.23 -2.38 -11.17
C ILE A 109 -4.04 -3.53 -10.57
N GLY A 110 -5.31 -3.30 -10.16
CA GLY A 110 -6.18 -4.34 -9.60
C GLY A 110 -6.71 -4.09 -8.19
N LYS A 111 -6.46 -2.91 -7.58
CA LYS A 111 -6.92 -2.57 -6.21
C LYS A 111 -8.40 -2.82 -5.98
N SER A 112 -9.24 -2.17 -6.79
CA SER A 112 -10.71 -2.30 -6.72
C SER A 112 -11.18 -3.74 -7.00
N THR A 113 -10.44 -4.48 -7.83
CA THR A 113 -10.73 -5.89 -8.12
C THR A 113 -10.50 -6.76 -6.90
N LEU A 114 -9.31 -6.66 -6.26
CA LEU A 114 -9.00 -7.42 -5.05
C LEU A 114 -9.99 -7.12 -3.93
N LEU A 115 -10.25 -5.82 -3.68
CA LEU A 115 -11.11 -5.42 -2.57
C LEU A 115 -12.57 -5.81 -2.79
N LEU A 116 -13.06 -5.79 -4.05
CA LEU A 116 -14.42 -6.27 -4.34
C LEU A 116 -14.53 -7.80 -4.19
N GLN A 117 -13.49 -8.56 -4.56
CA GLN A 117 -13.44 -10.00 -4.31
C GLN A 117 -13.37 -10.31 -2.81
N ALA A 118 -12.53 -9.60 -2.05
CA ALA A 118 -12.45 -9.74 -0.59
C ALA A 118 -13.78 -9.38 0.08
N ALA A 119 -14.44 -8.29 -0.36
CA ALA A 119 -15.77 -7.92 0.12
C ALA A 119 -16.79 -9.04 -0.07
N GLN A 120 -16.77 -9.69 -1.24
CA GLN A 120 -17.66 -10.81 -1.54
C GLN A 120 -17.44 -12.01 -0.61
N VAL A 121 -16.18 -12.33 -0.32
CA VAL A 121 -15.85 -13.44 0.58
C VAL A 121 -16.21 -13.09 2.04
N MET A 122 -15.81 -11.92 2.51
CA MET A 122 -16.09 -11.44 3.88
C MET A 122 -17.60 -11.34 4.15
N ALA A 123 -18.39 -10.95 3.16
CA ALA A 123 -19.83 -10.81 3.27
C ALA A 123 -20.58 -12.14 3.53
N ARG A 124 -19.91 -13.28 3.47
CA ARG A 124 -20.44 -14.58 3.88
C ARG A 124 -20.45 -14.74 5.43
N SER A 125 -19.60 -13.98 6.14
CA SER A 125 -19.41 -14.11 7.59
C SER A 125 -19.72 -12.84 8.37
N CYS A 126 -19.67 -11.66 7.75
CA CYS A 126 -19.91 -10.39 8.41
C CYS A 126 -20.59 -9.37 7.46
N SER A 127 -21.10 -8.27 8.04
CA SER A 127 -21.68 -7.18 7.27
C SER A 127 -20.58 -6.35 6.59
N VAL A 128 -20.71 -6.14 5.28
CA VAL A 128 -19.76 -5.38 4.45
C VAL A 128 -20.48 -4.31 3.68
N LEU A 129 -19.96 -3.08 3.73
CA LEU A 129 -20.40 -1.97 2.89
C LEU A 129 -19.30 -1.64 1.86
N TYR A 130 -19.63 -1.66 0.59
CA TYR A 130 -18.76 -1.18 -0.49
C TYR A 130 -19.27 0.19 -0.97
N VAL A 131 -18.50 1.24 -0.75
CA VAL A 131 -18.78 2.59 -1.23
C VAL A 131 -17.99 2.81 -2.51
N SER A 132 -18.70 3.03 -3.61
CA SER A 132 -18.12 3.36 -4.91
C SER A 132 -18.30 4.85 -5.18
N ALA A 133 -17.21 5.60 -5.14
CA ALA A 133 -17.21 7.02 -5.41
C ALA A 133 -16.81 7.36 -6.87
N GLU A 134 -16.31 6.38 -7.65
CA GLU A 134 -15.90 6.59 -9.04
C GLU A 134 -16.83 5.92 -10.04
N GLU A 135 -17.43 4.78 -9.69
CA GLU A 135 -18.24 3.99 -10.59
C GLU A 135 -19.70 3.93 -10.13
N SER A 136 -20.61 3.87 -11.09
CA SER A 136 -22.03 3.64 -10.81
C SER A 136 -22.28 2.24 -10.22
N ALA A 137 -23.36 2.10 -9.46
CA ALA A 137 -23.76 0.82 -8.88
C ALA A 137 -23.90 -0.31 -9.92
N GLN A 138 -24.31 0.03 -11.14
CA GLN A 138 -24.44 -0.94 -12.24
C GLN A 138 -23.07 -1.42 -12.74
N GLN A 139 -22.09 -0.53 -12.85
CA GLN A 139 -20.71 -0.88 -13.26
C GLN A 139 -20.06 -1.78 -12.22
N VAL A 140 -20.18 -1.45 -10.95
CA VAL A 140 -19.69 -2.29 -9.84
C VAL A 140 -20.36 -3.68 -9.87
N LYS A 141 -21.71 -3.73 -10.06
CA LYS A 141 -22.42 -5.00 -10.15
C LYS A 141 -21.98 -5.86 -11.35
N LEU A 142 -21.71 -5.24 -12.50
CA LEU A 142 -21.18 -5.94 -13.68
C LEU A 142 -19.78 -6.52 -13.40
N ARG A 143 -18.92 -5.75 -12.74
CA ARG A 143 -17.61 -6.21 -12.32
C ARG A 143 -17.75 -7.36 -11.31
N TRP A 144 -18.55 -7.19 -10.28
CA TRP A 144 -18.82 -8.20 -9.26
C TRP A 144 -19.26 -9.55 -9.85
N ARG A 145 -20.15 -9.54 -10.85
CA ARG A 145 -20.61 -10.77 -11.54
C ARG A 145 -19.50 -11.49 -12.29
N ARG A 146 -18.46 -10.79 -12.74
CA ARG A 146 -17.33 -11.37 -13.46
C ARG A 146 -16.28 -11.98 -12.53
N LEU A 147 -16.21 -11.49 -11.28
CA LEU A 147 -15.15 -11.81 -10.32
C LEU A 147 -15.52 -13.03 -9.47
N GLY A 148 -14.54 -13.93 -9.31
CA GLY A 148 -14.62 -15.07 -8.40
C GLY A 148 -15.06 -16.40 -9.04
N PRO A 149 -14.72 -17.53 -8.39
CA PRO A 149 -15.05 -18.87 -8.88
C PRO A 149 -16.54 -19.17 -8.90
N ASP A 150 -17.31 -18.49 -8.03
CA ASP A 150 -18.75 -18.68 -7.89
C ASP A 150 -19.56 -17.57 -8.58
N ALA A 151 -18.97 -16.86 -9.55
CA ALA A 151 -19.63 -15.78 -10.25
C ALA A 151 -20.96 -16.26 -10.89
N GLY A 152 -22.06 -16.11 -10.16
CA GLY A 152 -23.41 -16.45 -10.59
C GLY A 152 -23.91 -17.85 -10.26
N GLN A 153 -23.19 -18.70 -9.51
CA GLN A 153 -23.61 -20.08 -9.19
C GLN A 153 -23.81 -20.36 -7.67
N GLY A 154 -23.46 -19.43 -6.78
CA GLY A 154 -23.66 -19.58 -5.34
C GLY A 154 -24.77 -18.68 -4.80
N PRO A 155 -25.25 -18.90 -3.55
CA PRO A 155 -26.17 -17.96 -2.92
C PRO A 155 -25.50 -16.58 -2.85
N GLU A 156 -26.24 -15.54 -3.28
CA GLU A 156 -25.74 -14.16 -3.21
C GLU A 156 -25.40 -13.83 -1.75
N PRO A 157 -24.25 -13.19 -1.47
CA PRO A 157 -23.89 -12.80 -0.12
C PRO A 157 -24.86 -11.75 0.38
N VAL A 158 -25.73 -12.14 1.30
CA VAL A 158 -26.83 -11.29 1.83
C VAL A 158 -26.28 -10.07 2.59
N CYS A 159 -25.03 -10.12 3.03
CA CYS A 159 -24.41 -9.10 3.88
C CYS A 159 -23.50 -8.12 3.12
N LEU A 160 -23.45 -8.15 1.77
CA LEU A 160 -22.73 -7.16 0.97
C LEU A 160 -23.70 -6.08 0.50
N GLN A 161 -23.47 -4.86 0.95
CA GLN A 161 -24.23 -3.68 0.52
C GLN A 161 -23.34 -2.77 -0.32
N LEU A 162 -23.95 -2.10 -1.31
CA LEU A 162 -23.28 -1.19 -2.23
C LEU A 162 -23.92 0.20 -2.14
N LEU A 163 -23.09 1.21 -1.91
CA LEU A 163 -23.46 2.62 -1.97
C LEU A 163 -22.64 3.29 -3.08
N ALA A 164 -23.29 3.88 -4.07
CA ALA A 164 -22.65 4.70 -5.10
C ALA A 164 -22.86 6.18 -4.73
N GLU A 165 -21.88 6.77 -4.03
CA GLU A 165 -21.97 8.11 -3.47
C GLU A 165 -20.59 8.76 -3.34
N THR A 166 -20.53 10.08 -3.55
CA THR A 166 -19.31 10.88 -3.44
C THR A 166 -19.37 11.89 -2.29
N ASP A 167 -20.56 12.19 -1.77
CA ASP A 167 -20.74 13.09 -0.63
C ASP A 167 -20.34 12.39 0.67
N LEU A 168 -19.39 12.99 1.39
CA LEU A 168 -18.87 12.42 2.64
C LEU A 168 -19.96 12.29 3.71
N ASP A 169 -20.84 13.28 3.85
CA ASP A 169 -21.86 13.27 4.91
C ASP A 169 -22.86 12.13 4.68
N LEU A 170 -23.27 11.88 3.44
CA LEU A 170 -24.14 10.76 3.10
C LEU A 170 -23.44 9.41 3.35
N VAL A 171 -22.17 9.29 3.02
CA VAL A 171 -21.37 8.10 3.32
C VAL A 171 -21.25 7.87 4.83
N LEU A 172 -21.00 8.92 5.62
CA LEU A 172 -20.92 8.81 7.08
C LEU A 172 -22.26 8.43 7.71
N GLN A 173 -23.38 9.00 7.21
CA GLN A 173 -24.71 8.66 7.68
C GLN A 173 -25.04 7.17 7.42
N GLU A 174 -24.70 6.64 6.24
CA GLU A 174 -24.93 5.25 5.92
C GLU A 174 -24.07 4.32 6.78
N LEU A 175 -22.80 4.65 7.00
CA LEU A 175 -21.91 3.94 7.92
C LEU A 175 -22.44 3.95 9.37
N GLU A 176 -23.01 5.06 9.82
CA GLU A 176 -23.61 5.17 11.16
C GLU A 176 -24.89 4.34 11.31
N LEU A 177 -25.67 4.24 10.26
CA LEU A 177 -26.93 3.49 10.21
C LEU A 177 -26.66 1.98 10.16
N LEU A 178 -25.82 1.53 9.22
CA LEU A 178 -25.55 0.12 8.97
C LEU A 178 -24.60 -0.52 9.97
N ARG A 179 -23.65 0.25 10.50
CA ARG A 179 -22.56 -0.22 11.37
C ARG A 179 -21.93 -1.50 10.85
N PRO A 180 -21.40 -1.49 9.62
CA PRO A 180 -20.81 -2.69 9.05
C PRO A 180 -19.54 -3.09 9.81
N ALA A 181 -19.22 -4.40 9.82
CA ALA A 181 -17.96 -4.88 10.37
C ALA A 181 -16.78 -4.41 9.52
N VAL A 182 -16.96 -4.36 8.18
CA VAL A 182 -15.97 -3.90 7.20
C VAL A 182 -16.62 -2.92 6.25
N ALA A 183 -15.93 -1.80 5.94
CA ALA A 183 -16.33 -0.94 4.84
C ALA A 183 -15.13 -0.65 3.91
N ILE A 184 -15.42 -0.56 2.62
CA ILE A 184 -14.46 -0.28 1.56
C ILE A 184 -14.87 1.02 0.89
N ILE A 185 -13.93 1.97 0.72
CA ILE A 185 -14.15 3.25 0.06
C ILE A 185 -13.30 3.27 -1.22
N ASP A 186 -13.94 3.26 -2.37
CA ASP A 186 -13.29 3.20 -3.70
C ASP A 186 -13.73 4.38 -4.58
N SER A 187 -12.95 5.49 -4.66
CA SER A 187 -11.70 5.80 -3.97
C SER A 187 -11.87 6.98 -3.00
N ILE A 188 -10.89 7.13 -2.11
CA ILE A 188 -10.86 8.27 -1.17
C ILE A 188 -10.70 9.61 -1.90
N GLN A 189 -10.07 9.64 -3.08
CA GLN A 189 -9.87 10.85 -3.86
C GLN A 189 -11.16 11.39 -4.48
N ALA A 190 -12.14 10.53 -4.70
CA ALA A 190 -13.42 10.91 -5.29
C ALA A 190 -14.44 11.42 -4.26
N LEU A 191 -14.20 11.15 -2.96
CA LEU A 191 -15.03 11.72 -1.89
C LEU A 191 -14.79 13.21 -1.74
N HIS A 192 -15.85 13.93 -1.41
CA HIS A 192 -15.79 15.35 -1.10
C HIS A 192 -16.66 15.71 0.10
N ASP A 193 -16.15 16.63 0.89
CA ASP A 193 -16.86 17.32 1.96
C ASP A 193 -17.37 18.66 1.41
N ALA A 194 -18.69 18.83 1.38
CA ALA A 194 -19.32 20.03 0.83
C ALA A 194 -19.06 21.29 1.68
N GLU A 195 -18.64 21.13 2.95
CA GLU A 195 -18.27 22.27 3.81
C GLU A 195 -16.91 22.85 3.45
N LEU A 196 -16.07 22.10 2.71
CA LEU A 196 -14.76 22.55 2.29
C LEU A 196 -14.81 23.24 0.93
N THR A 197 -14.17 24.40 0.82
CA THR A 197 -14.10 25.17 -0.44
C THR A 197 -13.06 24.64 -1.42
N SER A 198 -12.24 23.67 -1.00
CA SER A 198 -11.22 23.05 -1.85
C SER A 198 -11.82 22.06 -2.83
N ALA A 199 -11.23 21.94 -4.03
CA ALA A 199 -11.74 21.02 -5.05
C ALA A 199 -11.67 19.54 -4.61
N PRO A 200 -12.63 18.68 -5.06
CA PRO A 200 -12.54 17.24 -4.87
C PRO A 200 -11.17 16.68 -5.31
N GLY A 201 -10.64 15.71 -4.60
CA GLY A 201 -9.32 15.13 -4.88
C GLY A 201 -8.12 15.97 -4.42
N SER A 202 -8.34 17.19 -3.94
CA SER A 202 -7.26 17.99 -3.34
C SER A 202 -6.74 17.37 -2.05
N VAL A 203 -5.48 17.69 -1.68
CA VAL A 203 -4.85 17.20 -0.44
C VAL A 203 -5.71 17.51 0.80
N ALA A 204 -6.33 18.68 0.84
CA ALA A 204 -7.17 19.10 1.97
C ALA A 204 -8.42 18.22 2.07
N GLN A 205 -9.15 18.04 0.96
CA GLN A 205 -10.34 17.18 0.90
C GLN A 205 -10.02 15.75 1.31
N VAL A 206 -9.01 15.13 0.69
CA VAL A 206 -8.63 13.74 0.95
C VAL A 206 -8.24 13.54 2.42
N ARG A 207 -7.50 14.49 3.01
CA ARG A 207 -7.10 14.42 4.41
C ARG A 207 -8.30 14.53 5.36
N ASP A 208 -9.18 15.48 5.11
CA ASP A 208 -10.31 15.75 6.00
C ASP A 208 -11.37 14.65 5.90
N CYS A 209 -11.65 14.13 4.69
CA CYS A 209 -12.47 12.93 4.48
C CYS A 209 -11.90 11.72 5.23
N ALA A 210 -10.61 11.43 5.06
CA ALA A 210 -9.96 10.31 5.74
C ALA A 210 -9.96 10.47 7.27
N ALA A 211 -9.80 11.70 7.78
CA ALA A 211 -9.87 11.97 9.22
C ALA A 211 -11.28 11.77 9.79
N ALA A 212 -12.33 12.13 9.04
CA ALA A 212 -13.71 11.89 9.43
C ALA A 212 -14.02 10.37 9.47
N LEU A 213 -13.64 9.64 8.42
CA LEU A 213 -13.77 8.18 8.34
C LEU A 213 -13.00 7.47 9.47
N GLN A 214 -11.77 7.92 9.80
CA GLN A 214 -11.00 7.37 10.91
C GLN A 214 -11.72 7.52 12.26
N ARG A 215 -12.29 8.71 12.52
CA ARG A 215 -13.05 8.94 13.75
C ARG A 215 -14.24 8.00 13.87
N LEU A 216 -14.95 7.79 12.76
CA LEU A 216 -16.08 6.87 12.70
C LEU A 216 -15.62 5.43 12.93
N ALA A 217 -14.61 4.96 12.19
CA ALA A 217 -14.05 3.63 12.30
C ALA A 217 -13.72 3.26 13.75
N LYS A 218 -12.98 4.13 14.45
CA LYS A 218 -12.60 3.94 15.87
C LYS A 218 -13.76 4.03 16.85
N ARG A 219 -14.84 4.70 16.49
CA ARG A 219 -16.03 4.81 17.34
C ARG A 219 -16.92 3.58 17.26
N GLN A 220 -16.99 2.97 16.08
CA GLN A 220 -17.91 1.87 15.78
C GLN A 220 -17.24 0.49 15.69
N ASP A 221 -15.91 0.43 15.83
CA ASP A 221 -15.09 -0.76 15.60
C ASP A 221 -15.22 -1.31 14.14
N THR A 222 -15.57 -0.45 13.18
CA THR A 222 -15.61 -0.79 11.75
C THR A 222 -14.20 -0.79 11.16
N ALA A 223 -13.77 -1.89 10.52
CA ALA A 223 -12.55 -1.91 9.75
C ALA A 223 -12.76 -1.21 8.39
N LEU A 224 -11.98 -0.17 8.10
CA LEU A 224 -12.10 0.62 6.86
C LEU A 224 -10.91 0.37 5.95
N LEU A 225 -11.21 0.03 4.69
CA LEU A 225 -10.25 -0.08 3.60
C LEU A 225 -10.44 1.10 2.64
N LEU A 226 -9.42 1.93 2.47
CA LEU A 226 -9.44 3.06 1.55
C LEU A 226 -8.63 2.71 0.29
N VAL A 227 -9.24 2.82 -0.88
CA VAL A 227 -8.52 2.77 -2.15
C VAL A 227 -7.93 4.14 -2.45
N GLY A 228 -6.64 4.18 -2.76
CA GLY A 228 -5.91 5.38 -3.13
C GLY A 228 -5.13 5.20 -4.44
N HIS A 229 -5.09 6.25 -5.27
CA HIS A 229 -4.25 6.27 -6.47
C HIS A 229 -2.93 6.97 -6.18
N VAL A 230 -1.82 6.37 -6.61
CA VAL A 230 -0.49 6.98 -6.59
C VAL A 230 -0.26 7.63 -7.95
N THR A 231 0.05 8.92 -7.98
CA THR A 231 0.48 9.55 -9.24
C THR A 231 1.99 9.45 -9.39
N LYS A 232 2.47 9.22 -10.62
CA LYS A 232 3.90 9.10 -10.97
C LYS A 232 4.73 10.32 -10.58
N GLU A 233 4.11 11.47 -10.36
CA GLU A 233 4.78 12.74 -10.04
C GLU A 233 4.73 13.10 -8.54
N GLY A 234 4.14 12.29 -7.68
CA GLY A 234 4.10 12.51 -6.24
C GLY A 234 3.34 13.76 -5.78
N MET A 235 2.63 14.45 -6.66
CA MET A 235 2.05 15.79 -6.46
C MET A 235 0.55 15.81 -6.15
N LEU A 236 -0.20 14.77 -6.44
CA LEU A 236 -1.59 14.64 -5.97
C LEU A 236 -1.63 13.91 -4.64
N ALA A 237 -2.69 14.14 -3.86
CA ALA A 237 -2.91 13.57 -2.53
C ALA A 237 -2.70 12.04 -2.48
N GLY A 238 -1.44 11.65 -2.64
CA GLY A 238 -1.01 10.27 -2.66
C GLY A 238 -0.90 9.69 -1.25
N PRO A 239 -0.50 8.42 -1.11
CA PRO A 239 -0.38 7.72 0.15
C PRO A 239 0.36 8.48 1.24
N LYS A 240 1.37 9.29 0.90
CA LYS A 240 2.17 10.07 1.85
C LYS A 240 1.35 11.05 2.71
N VAL A 241 0.28 11.64 2.17
CA VAL A 241 -0.57 12.58 2.93
C VAL A 241 -1.39 11.85 3.98
N LEU A 242 -1.84 10.63 3.67
CA LEU A 242 -2.66 9.81 4.55
C LEU A 242 -1.83 8.91 5.47
N GLU A 243 -0.53 8.74 5.21
CA GLU A 243 0.33 7.80 5.91
C GLU A 243 0.33 8.02 7.44
N HIS A 244 0.21 9.26 7.88
CA HIS A 244 0.14 9.58 9.31
C HIS A 244 -1.24 9.31 9.94
N LEU A 245 -2.29 9.30 9.13
CA LEU A 245 -3.67 9.07 9.59
C LEU A 245 -4.04 7.60 9.64
N VAL A 246 -3.57 6.81 8.66
CA VAL A 246 -3.93 5.41 8.54
C VAL A 246 -3.09 4.50 9.45
N ASP A 247 -3.63 3.35 9.81
CA ASP A 247 -2.95 2.36 10.65
C ASP A 247 -2.05 1.42 9.84
N ALA A 248 -2.43 1.14 8.59
CA ALA A 248 -1.61 0.38 7.64
C ALA A 248 -1.66 1.02 6.24
N VAL A 249 -0.55 0.91 5.51
CA VAL A 249 -0.43 1.29 4.10
C VAL A 249 0.06 0.08 3.33
N LEU A 250 -0.75 -0.38 2.40
CA LEU A 250 -0.44 -1.44 1.47
C LEU A 250 -0.23 -0.83 0.09
N THR A 251 0.80 -1.25 -0.62
CA THR A 251 1.10 -0.78 -1.97
C THR A 251 1.00 -1.93 -2.96
N PHE A 252 0.17 -1.75 -3.98
CA PHE A 252 0.10 -2.63 -5.13
C PHE A 252 1.17 -2.24 -6.14
N GLU A 253 2.01 -3.20 -6.50
CA GLU A 253 3.11 -3.06 -7.46
C GLU A 253 2.95 -4.09 -8.58
N GLY A 254 3.54 -3.84 -9.72
CA GLY A 254 3.58 -4.78 -10.85
C GLY A 254 3.68 -4.08 -12.19
N ASP A 255 4.23 -4.77 -13.16
CA ASP A 255 4.26 -4.31 -14.53
C ASP A 255 2.88 -4.56 -15.18
N ARG A 256 2.44 -3.62 -16.01
CA ARG A 256 1.18 -3.73 -16.78
C ARG A 256 1.20 -4.88 -17.77
N PHE A 257 2.39 -5.31 -18.17
CA PHE A 257 2.59 -6.41 -19.13
C PHE A 257 2.79 -7.76 -18.44
N ALA A 258 3.10 -7.78 -17.12
CA ALA A 258 3.18 -9.02 -16.36
C ALA A 258 1.80 -9.39 -15.78
N SER A 259 1.50 -10.68 -15.69
CA SER A 259 0.26 -11.19 -15.07
C SER A 259 0.28 -11.06 -13.56
N HIS A 260 1.47 -10.98 -12.95
CA HIS A 260 1.65 -10.97 -11.52
C HIS A 260 1.53 -9.57 -10.91
N ARG A 261 1.02 -9.54 -9.69
CA ARG A 261 0.84 -8.33 -8.88
C ARG A 261 1.39 -8.60 -7.49
N LEU A 262 2.19 -7.68 -7.01
CA LEU A 262 2.81 -7.73 -5.68
C LEU A 262 2.08 -6.76 -4.77
N LEU A 263 1.74 -7.19 -3.57
CA LEU A 263 1.14 -6.36 -2.54
C LEU A 263 2.12 -6.28 -1.37
N ARG A 264 2.59 -5.07 -1.05
CA ARG A 264 3.55 -4.83 0.05
C ARG A 264 2.95 -4.03 1.17
N ALA A 265 3.31 -4.36 2.41
CA ALA A 265 3.04 -3.52 3.57
C ALA A 265 4.18 -2.50 3.74
N VAL A 266 3.92 -1.24 3.40
CA VAL A 266 4.87 -0.12 3.62
C VAL A 266 4.79 0.37 5.06
N LYS A 267 3.60 0.31 5.66
CA LYS A 267 3.34 0.64 7.06
C LYS A 267 2.32 -0.33 7.61
N ASN A 268 2.57 -0.87 8.80
CA ASN A 268 1.59 -1.70 9.50
C ASN A 268 1.76 -1.57 11.01
N ARG A 269 0.74 -1.05 11.72
CA ARG A 269 0.72 -0.96 13.18
C ARG A 269 0.36 -2.28 13.86
N PHE A 270 -0.16 -3.24 13.09
CA PHE A 270 -0.71 -4.48 13.60
C PHE A 270 0.10 -5.72 13.22
N GLY A 271 1.16 -5.54 12.45
CA GLY A 271 2.02 -6.62 11.96
C GLY A 271 3.36 -6.12 11.45
N ALA A 272 4.12 -7.02 10.85
CA ALA A 272 5.39 -6.68 10.22
C ALA A 272 5.19 -5.76 9.00
N THR A 273 6.17 -4.91 8.77
CA THR A 273 6.32 -4.19 7.50
C THR A 273 7.16 -5.02 6.55
N HIS A 274 7.09 -4.73 5.25
CA HIS A 274 7.81 -5.44 4.17
C HIS A 274 7.28 -6.86 3.87
N GLU A 275 6.16 -7.28 4.49
CA GLU A 275 5.49 -8.51 4.05
C GLU A 275 5.00 -8.38 2.62
N LEU A 276 5.16 -9.48 1.86
CA LEU A 276 4.81 -9.57 0.45
C LEU A 276 3.65 -10.55 0.23
N GLY A 277 2.59 -10.07 -0.40
CA GLY A 277 1.52 -10.88 -0.97
C GLY A 277 1.67 -10.97 -2.50
N VAL A 278 1.48 -12.13 -3.06
CA VAL A 278 1.66 -12.37 -4.50
C VAL A 278 0.36 -12.85 -5.13
N PHE A 279 -0.07 -12.12 -6.16
CA PHE A 279 -1.29 -12.41 -6.89
C PHE A 279 -1.01 -12.53 -8.39
N GLU A 280 -1.83 -13.29 -9.08
CA GLU A 280 -1.89 -13.35 -10.53
C GLU A 280 -3.20 -12.75 -11.03
N MET A 281 -3.12 -11.83 -12.00
CA MET A 281 -4.31 -11.26 -12.65
C MET A 281 -4.78 -12.21 -13.76
N ARG A 282 -6.01 -12.72 -13.62
CA ARG A 282 -6.68 -13.55 -14.62
C ARG A 282 -8.02 -12.93 -15.06
N ASP A 283 -8.66 -13.52 -16.04
CA ASP A 283 -9.96 -13.04 -16.58
C ASP A 283 -11.04 -12.91 -15.49
N ARG A 284 -10.99 -13.77 -14.47
CA ARG A 284 -11.94 -13.80 -13.36
C ARG A 284 -11.46 -13.01 -12.12
N GLY A 285 -10.44 -12.19 -12.25
CA GLY A 285 -9.89 -11.36 -11.17
C GLY A 285 -8.52 -11.80 -10.69
N LEU A 286 -8.19 -11.45 -9.46
CA LEU A 286 -6.93 -11.78 -8.82
C LEU A 286 -7.02 -13.14 -8.13
N ILE A 287 -6.00 -13.95 -8.33
CA ILE A 287 -5.83 -15.28 -7.72
C ILE A 287 -4.52 -15.26 -6.94
N GLU A 288 -4.50 -15.87 -5.77
CA GLU A 288 -3.31 -16.01 -4.95
C GLU A 288 -2.32 -16.99 -5.58
N VAL A 289 -1.05 -16.66 -5.49
CA VAL A 289 0.03 -17.54 -5.95
C VAL A 289 0.55 -18.33 -4.76
N SER A 290 0.24 -19.62 -4.70
CA SER A 290 0.62 -20.50 -3.60
C SER A 290 2.14 -20.70 -3.48
N ASN A 291 2.85 -20.76 -4.61
CA ASN A 291 4.31 -20.87 -4.68
C ASN A 291 4.93 -19.74 -5.49
N PRO A 292 5.16 -18.54 -4.89
CA PRO A 292 5.74 -17.43 -5.61
C PRO A 292 7.15 -17.68 -6.15
N SER A 293 7.92 -18.60 -5.55
CA SER A 293 9.27 -18.92 -6.05
C SER A 293 9.24 -19.38 -7.51
N GLU A 294 8.18 -20.06 -7.94
CA GLU A 294 8.04 -20.49 -9.35
C GLU A 294 7.98 -19.30 -10.34
N LEU A 295 7.59 -18.12 -9.88
CA LEU A 295 7.54 -16.90 -10.70
C LEU A 295 8.90 -16.26 -10.92
N PHE A 296 9.82 -16.50 -9.98
CA PHE A 296 11.14 -15.89 -9.94
C PHE A 296 12.25 -16.86 -10.38
N LEU A 297 11.88 -18.10 -10.72
CA LEU A 297 12.77 -19.08 -11.32
C LEU A 297 12.56 -19.13 -12.83
N GLY A 298 13.63 -19.22 -13.59
CA GLY A 298 13.57 -19.36 -15.04
C GLY A 298 12.91 -20.69 -15.46
N SER A 299 12.13 -20.65 -16.52
CA SER A 299 11.45 -21.82 -17.09
C SER A 299 12.35 -22.68 -17.98
N ASP A 300 13.49 -22.12 -18.46
CA ASP A 300 14.26 -22.67 -19.57
C ASP A 300 15.39 -23.61 -19.13
N GLY A 301 15.48 -23.90 -17.82
CA GLY A 301 16.52 -24.75 -17.27
C GLY A 301 17.88 -24.06 -17.09
N PRO A 302 18.93 -24.77 -16.62
CA PRO A 302 20.23 -24.18 -16.33
C PRO A 302 20.89 -23.58 -17.58
N ALA A 303 21.21 -22.29 -17.52
CA ALA A 303 21.95 -21.58 -18.57
C ALA A 303 23.28 -21.02 -18.02
N ALA A 304 24.25 -20.77 -18.92
CA ALA A 304 25.49 -20.13 -18.52
C ALA A 304 25.23 -18.73 -17.97
N GLY A 305 25.77 -18.46 -16.79
CA GLY A 305 25.56 -17.17 -16.11
C GLY A 305 24.28 -17.07 -15.28
N THR A 306 23.53 -18.15 -15.10
CA THR A 306 22.41 -18.18 -14.15
C THR A 306 22.80 -18.82 -12.81
N ALA A 307 22.17 -18.34 -11.74
CA ALA A 307 22.31 -18.89 -10.39
C ALA A 307 21.03 -18.68 -9.60
N THR A 308 20.67 -19.62 -8.74
CA THR A 308 19.53 -19.47 -7.83
C THR A 308 19.99 -19.06 -6.44
N ILE A 309 19.36 -18.02 -5.90
CA ILE A 309 19.59 -17.52 -4.54
C ILE A 309 18.32 -17.59 -3.72
N VAL A 310 18.44 -17.28 -2.42
CA VAL A 310 17.31 -17.00 -1.54
C VAL A 310 17.26 -15.50 -1.28
N ALA A 311 16.14 -14.88 -1.59
CA ALA A 311 15.80 -13.53 -1.15
C ALA A 311 14.73 -13.62 -0.06
N CYS A 312 14.77 -12.72 0.93
CA CYS A 312 13.78 -12.64 1.99
C CYS A 312 12.90 -11.41 1.81
N GLU A 313 11.63 -11.63 1.53
CA GLU A 313 10.63 -10.56 1.50
C GLU A 313 9.80 -10.62 2.79
N GLY A 314 10.10 -9.70 3.72
CA GLY A 314 9.56 -9.78 5.07
C GLY A 314 9.98 -11.08 5.78
N THR A 315 9.02 -11.90 6.11
CA THR A 315 9.25 -13.23 6.73
C THR A 315 9.31 -14.37 5.71
N ARG A 316 9.12 -14.07 4.41
CA ARG A 316 8.98 -15.08 3.36
C ARG A 316 10.28 -15.29 2.59
N PRO A 317 10.90 -16.47 2.66
CA PRO A 317 11.99 -16.82 1.77
C PRO A 317 11.46 -17.14 0.37
N LEU A 318 12.09 -16.57 -0.64
CA LEU A 318 11.79 -16.77 -2.06
C LEU A 318 13.04 -17.28 -2.77
N LEU A 319 12.87 -18.30 -3.61
CA LEU A 319 13.91 -18.70 -4.55
C LEU A 319 13.85 -17.77 -5.75
N VAL A 320 14.98 -17.16 -6.08
CA VAL A 320 15.07 -16.15 -7.12
C VAL A 320 16.24 -16.45 -8.04
N GLU A 321 16.02 -16.36 -9.34
CA GLU A 321 17.08 -16.53 -10.34
C GLU A 321 17.83 -15.21 -10.54
N LEU A 322 19.15 -15.30 -10.50
CA LEU A 322 20.07 -14.28 -10.95
C LEU A 322 20.56 -14.61 -12.35
N GLN A 323 20.62 -13.61 -13.20
CA GLN A 323 21.16 -13.71 -14.55
C GLN A 323 22.31 -12.75 -14.70
N SER A 324 23.48 -13.26 -15.09
CA SER A 324 24.70 -12.49 -15.33
C SER A 324 25.17 -12.66 -16.77
N LEU A 325 25.56 -11.56 -17.39
CA LEU A 325 26.24 -11.55 -18.69
C LEU A 325 27.60 -10.87 -18.55
N VAL A 326 28.65 -11.62 -18.84
CA VAL A 326 30.03 -11.13 -18.87
C VAL A 326 30.56 -11.28 -20.28
N SER A 327 30.92 -10.16 -20.91
CA SER A 327 31.43 -10.14 -22.29
C SER A 327 32.62 -9.21 -22.40
N SER A 328 33.52 -9.49 -23.37
CA SER A 328 34.67 -8.60 -23.65
C SER A 328 34.15 -7.20 -24.01
N THR A 329 34.71 -6.16 -23.37
CA THR A 329 34.31 -4.81 -23.67
C THR A 329 34.86 -4.33 -25.00
N SER A 330 34.04 -3.63 -25.77
CA SER A 330 34.44 -2.85 -26.94
C SER A 330 34.60 -1.37 -26.65
N TYR A 331 34.41 -0.97 -25.40
CA TYR A 331 34.48 0.44 -24.95
C TYR A 331 35.79 0.75 -24.26
N ALA A 332 36.15 2.02 -24.19
CA ALA A 332 37.35 2.48 -23.48
C ALA A 332 37.28 2.19 -21.96
N SER A 333 36.09 2.10 -21.40
CA SER A 333 35.81 1.72 -20.01
C SER A 333 34.72 0.64 -19.96
N PRO A 334 34.92 -0.44 -19.24
CA PRO A 334 33.95 -1.53 -19.08
C PRO A 334 32.66 -1.04 -18.44
N ARG A 335 31.53 -1.52 -18.93
CA ARG A 335 30.20 -1.21 -18.40
C ARG A 335 29.85 -2.12 -17.25
N ARG A 336 29.24 -1.56 -16.22
CA ARG A 336 28.71 -2.26 -15.07
C ARG A 336 27.26 -1.88 -14.88
N THR A 337 26.35 -2.82 -14.99
CA THR A 337 24.92 -2.61 -14.80
C THR A 337 24.36 -3.68 -13.87
N ALA A 338 23.59 -3.25 -12.89
CA ALA A 338 22.90 -4.14 -11.97
C ALA A 338 21.43 -3.73 -11.89
N THR A 339 20.53 -4.71 -11.95
CA THR A 339 19.09 -4.55 -11.76
C THR A 339 18.68 -5.52 -10.65
N GLY A 340 18.05 -5.01 -9.60
CA GLY A 340 17.67 -5.79 -8.43
C GLY A 340 18.81 -6.12 -7.47
N ILE A 341 20.05 -5.66 -7.76
CA ILE A 341 21.22 -5.73 -6.86
C ILE A 341 21.88 -4.34 -6.82
N GLY A 342 22.34 -3.92 -5.65
CA GLY A 342 23.05 -2.65 -5.51
C GLY A 342 24.33 -2.62 -6.33
N ILE A 343 24.51 -1.59 -7.18
CA ILE A 343 25.67 -1.47 -8.08
C ILE A 343 26.99 -1.45 -7.31
N ASN A 344 27.04 -0.84 -6.13
CA ASN A 344 28.23 -0.82 -5.28
C ASN A 344 28.58 -2.23 -4.77
N ARG A 345 27.56 -3.06 -4.48
CA ARG A 345 27.75 -4.45 -4.06
C ARG A 345 28.34 -5.27 -5.21
N LEU A 346 27.81 -5.10 -6.42
CA LEU A 346 28.40 -5.73 -7.62
C LEU A 346 29.87 -5.35 -7.78
N HIS A 347 30.24 -4.08 -7.63
CA HIS A 347 31.65 -3.64 -7.74
C HIS A 347 32.56 -4.33 -6.70
N GLN A 348 32.09 -4.50 -5.46
CA GLN A 348 32.84 -5.19 -4.42
C GLN A 348 33.07 -6.67 -4.78
N ILE A 349 32.00 -7.37 -5.21
CA ILE A 349 32.09 -8.77 -5.64
C ILE A 349 33.05 -8.94 -6.82
N LEU A 350 32.97 -8.08 -7.84
CA LEU A 350 33.89 -8.12 -8.98
C LEU A 350 35.34 -7.93 -8.55
N ALA A 351 35.62 -7.02 -7.61
CA ALA A 351 36.96 -6.79 -7.08
C ALA A 351 37.50 -8.01 -6.29
N VAL A 352 36.64 -8.67 -5.50
CA VAL A 352 36.99 -9.91 -4.79
C VAL A 352 37.33 -11.02 -5.78
N LEU A 353 36.50 -11.22 -6.81
CA LEU A 353 36.74 -12.23 -7.85
C LEU A 353 38.04 -11.96 -8.64
N GLU A 354 38.29 -10.69 -8.99
CA GLU A 354 39.51 -10.31 -9.70
C GLU A 354 40.74 -10.60 -8.87
N LYS A 355 40.74 -10.19 -7.59
CA LYS A 355 41.87 -10.33 -6.69
C LYS A 355 42.17 -11.79 -6.27
N HIS A 356 41.14 -12.54 -5.91
CA HIS A 356 41.30 -13.85 -5.30
C HIS A 356 41.21 -15.02 -6.29
N MET A 357 40.47 -14.85 -7.40
CA MET A 357 40.36 -15.87 -8.44
C MET A 357 41.16 -15.55 -9.71
N GLY A 358 41.83 -14.38 -9.77
CA GLY A 358 42.61 -13.96 -10.93
C GLY A 358 41.85 -13.72 -12.19
N LEU A 359 40.54 -13.46 -12.10
CA LEU A 359 39.67 -13.20 -13.24
C LEU A 359 39.86 -11.73 -13.71
N PRO A 360 40.25 -11.46 -14.99
CA PRO A 360 40.55 -10.10 -15.45
C PRO A 360 39.26 -9.31 -15.76
N LEU A 361 38.33 -9.26 -14.78
CA LEU A 361 37.00 -8.66 -14.95
C LEU A 361 37.05 -7.15 -15.23
N SER A 362 38.16 -6.51 -14.95
CA SER A 362 38.39 -5.10 -15.32
C SER A 362 38.41 -4.86 -16.83
N ARG A 363 38.47 -5.91 -17.66
CA ARG A 363 38.45 -5.84 -19.13
C ARG A 363 37.15 -6.33 -19.75
N PHE A 364 36.14 -6.63 -18.93
CA PHE A 364 34.86 -7.18 -19.37
C PHE A 364 33.70 -6.30 -18.94
N ASP A 365 32.72 -6.15 -19.80
CA ASP A 365 31.41 -5.65 -19.45
C ASP A 365 30.70 -6.69 -18.58
N CYS A 366 30.01 -6.23 -17.53
CA CYS A 366 29.29 -7.09 -16.63
C CYS A 366 27.88 -6.54 -16.38
N TYR A 367 26.89 -7.34 -16.70
CA TYR A 367 25.47 -7.06 -16.50
C TYR A 367 24.92 -8.11 -15.55
N ILE A 368 24.12 -7.69 -14.58
CA ILE A 368 23.42 -8.62 -13.70
C ILE A 368 21.96 -8.17 -13.54
N ALA A 369 21.06 -9.13 -13.51
CA ALA A 369 19.65 -8.90 -13.28
C ALA A 369 19.07 -9.95 -12.35
N VAL A 370 18.16 -9.52 -11.49
CA VAL A 370 17.31 -10.37 -10.65
C VAL A 370 16.01 -10.63 -11.39
N ALA A 371 15.60 -11.88 -11.51
CA ALA A 371 14.33 -12.23 -12.14
C ALA A 371 13.15 -11.62 -11.39
N GLY A 372 12.10 -11.22 -12.14
CA GLY A 372 10.87 -10.68 -11.57
C GLY A 372 10.97 -9.28 -10.99
N GLY A 373 12.14 -8.59 -11.15
CA GLY A 373 12.30 -7.20 -10.72
C GLY A 373 12.32 -7.00 -9.20
N LEU A 374 12.66 -8.05 -8.44
CA LEU A 374 12.86 -7.94 -6.99
C LEU A 374 14.18 -7.23 -6.69
N ASP A 375 14.18 -6.42 -5.63
CA ASP A 375 15.39 -5.82 -5.08
C ASP A 375 15.93 -6.73 -3.97
N VAL A 376 17.15 -7.26 -4.16
CA VAL A 376 17.82 -8.17 -3.22
C VAL A 376 18.93 -7.39 -2.51
N GLU A 377 18.72 -7.10 -1.25
CA GLU A 377 19.66 -6.33 -0.42
C GLU A 377 20.47 -7.23 0.52
N GLU A 378 20.10 -8.51 0.67
CA GLU A 378 20.74 -9.43 1.60
C GLU A 378 22.16 -9.77 1.17
N PRO A 379 23.14 -9.65 2.09
CA PRO A 379 24.52 -10.08 1.85
C PRO A 379 24.64 -11.57 1.47
N ALA A 380 23.69 -12.37 1.91
CA ALA A 380 23.64 -13.81 1.61
C ALA A 380 23.48 -14.14 0.11
N ALA A 381 23.11 -13.16 -0.71
CA ALA A 381 23.05 -13.30 -2.18
C ALA A 381 24.40 -13.23 -2.89
N ASP A 382 25.45 -12.75 -2.22
CA ASP A 382 26.75 -12.49 -2.85
C ASP A 382 27.37 -13.73 -3.51
N LEU A 383 27.28 -14.89 -2.85
CA LEU A 383 27.79 -16.13 -3.42
C LEU A 383 27.11 -16.48 -4.73
N GLY A 384 25.79 -16.23 -4.81
CA GLY A 384 25.02 -16.42 -6.03
C GLY A 384 25.46 -15.45 -7.12
N VAL A 385 25.62 -14.16 -6.79
CA VAL A 385 26.12 -13.13 -7.72
C VAL A 385 27.49 -13.50 -8.25
N ALA A 386 28.42 -13.85 -7.36
CA ALA A 386 29.78 -14.25 -7.73
C ALA A 386 29.78 -15.49 -8.63
N THR A 387 28.98 -16.50 -8.29
CA THR A 387 28.84 -17.73 -9.06
C THR A 387 28.27 -17.47 -10.45
N ALA A 388 27.20 -16.64 -10.55
CA ALA A 388 26.61 -16.26 -11.84
C ALA A 388 27.63 -15.52 -12.74
N VAL A 389 28.41 -14.60 -12.16
CA VAL A 389 29.48 -13.88 -12.89
C VAL A 389 30.56 -14.85 -13.39
N VAL A 390 31.03 -15.76 -12.53
CA VAL A 390 32.05 -16.77 -12.90
C VAL A 390 31.52 -17.74 -13.94
N ALA A 391 30.28 -18.18 -13.76
CA ALA A 391 29.61 -19.09 -14.70
C ALA A 391 29.44 -18.43 -16.09
N SER A 392 29.03 -17.17 -16.16
CA SER A 392 28.97 -16.42 -17.41
C SER A 392 30.35 -16.21 -18.04
N TYR A 393 31.37 -15.86 -17.24
CA TYR A 393 32.73 -15.65 -17.74
C TYR A 393 33.35 -16.91 -18.33
N ARG A 394 33.08 -18.08 -17.72
CA ARG A 394 33.64 -19.37 -18.13
C ARG A 394 32.74 -20.22 -19.03
N ASP A 395 31.59 -19.71 -19.39
CA ASP A 395 30.55 -20.42 -20.16
C ASP A 395 30.14 -21.77 -19.49
N LEU A 396 29.92 -21.71 -18.16
CA LEU A 396 29.55 -22.84 -17.33
C LEU A 396 28.11 -22.69 -16.85
N THR A 397 27.46 -23.82 -16.59
CA THR A 397 26.13 -23.87 -15.97
C THR A 397 26.21 -24.32 -14.51
N VAL A 398 25.43 -23.72 -13.65
CA VAL A 398 25.21 -24.21 -12.28
C VAL A 398 24.24 -25.40 -12.37
N PRO A 399 24.51 -26.54 -11.69
CA PRO A 399 23.63 -27.69 -11.72
C PRO A 399 22.21 -27.33 -11.26
N ALA A 400 21.21 -27.92 -11.93
CA ALA A 400 19.81 -27.74 -11.54
C ALA A 400 19.56 -28.13 -10.07
N GLY A 401 18.68 -27.42 -9.39
CA GLY A 401 18.38 -27.67 -7.97
C GLY A 401 19.45 -27.16 -6.98
N THR A 402 20.48 -26.44 -7.46
CA THR A 402 21.48 -25.80 -6.60
C THR A 402 20.99 -24.43 -6.16
N VAL A 403 20.97 -24.18 -4.86
CA VAL A 403 20.67 -22.89 -4.25
C VAL A 403 21.93 -22.36 -3.54
N LEU A 404 22.28 -21.11 -3.81
CA LEU A 404 23.52 -20.51 -3.32
C LEU A 404 23.19 -19.47 -2.24
N VAL A 405 23.80 -19.64 -1.09
CA VAL A 405 23.62 -18.74 0.07
C VAL A 405 24.99 -18.50 0.70
N GLY A 406 25.44 -17.26 0.77
CA GLY A 406 26.70 -16.88 1.39
C GLY A 406 27.09 -15.44 1.13
N GLU A 407 27.72 -14.82 2.11
CA GLU A 407 28.28 -13.47 2.01
C GLU A 407 29.75 -13.56 1.55
N LEU A 408 30.15 -12.61 0.73
CA LEU A 408 31.54 -12.39 0.33
C LEU A 408 32.02 -11.09 0.96
N GLY A 409 32.92 -11.24 1.96
CA GLY A 409 33.53 -10.13 2.69
C GLY A 409 34.88 -9.70 2.15
#